data_4d96894f4aac00ff39ef64bff5f87617
#
_entry.id   4d96894f4aac00ff39ef64bff5f87617
#
_cell.length_a   1.000
_cell.length_b   1.000
_cell.length_c   1.000
_cell.angle_alpha   90.00
_cell.angle_beta   90.00
_cell.angle_gamma   90.00
#
_symmetry.space_group_name_H-M   'P 1'
#
loop_
_entity.id
_entity.type
_entity.pdbx_description
1 polymer ?
#
loop_
_entity_poly.entity_id
_entity_poly.type
_entity_poly.pdbx_seq_one_letter_code
_entity_poly.pdbx_strand_id
1 'polypeptide(L)'
;MDFKLMPLNKKDLPIFVPAMKDSFNQAAQVQDSSLEDVLPTEDIYASLTCDNAHGFKAVVDHEIVGGAIVQIDDQTHHNHLDFLYVDTAHQNKGIGYKIWTALEQKYPQTVLWETCTPYFDKRNIHFYINRCGFAAVEFYNQSHPDPNFEIQDSNNEMFSFEKRITLDD
;
A
#
# COMPACT_ATOMS: atom_id res chain seq x y z
N MET A 1 -18.60 9.34 -11.35
CA MET A 1 -17.28 8.66 -11.36
C MET A 1 -17.50 7.15 -11.39
N ASP A 2 -17.10 6.50 -12.48
CA ASP A 2 -17.24 5.05 -12.65
C ASP A 2 -15.96 4.37 -12.14
N PHE A 3 -15.94 3.97 -10.86
CA PHE A 3 -14.81 3.35 -10.21
C PHE A 3 -14.93 1.81 -10.23
N LYS A 4 -13.86 1.14 -10.63
CA LYS A 4 -13.75 -0.32 -10.57
C LYS A 4 -12.37 -0.73 -10.08
N LEU A 5 -12.31 -1.73 -9.20
CA LEU A 5 -11.08 -2.40 -8.84
C LEU A 5 -11.00 -3.71 -9.64
N MET A 6 -9.99 -3.84 -10.50
CA MET A 6 -9.87 -4.94 -11.45
C MET A 6 -8.53 -5.66 -11.28
N PRO A 7 -8.47 -6.96 -11.61
CA PRO A 7 -7.18 -7.67 -11.58
C PRO A 7 -6.16 -7.01 -12.51
N LEU A 8 -4.93 -6.94 -12.02
CA LEU A 8 -3.79 -6.40 -12.76
C LEU A 8 -3.29 -7.43 -13.77
N ASN A 9 -3.11 -7.02 -15.02
CA ASN A 9 -2.55 -7.86 -16.08
C ASN A 9 -1.12 -7.42 -16.42
N LYS A 10 -0.35 -8.32 -17.03
CA LYS A 10 1.03 -8.00 -17.43
C LYS A 10 1.11 -6.77 -18.34
N LYS A 11 0.14 -6.60 -19.23
CA LYS A 11 0.07 -5.45 -20.14
C LYS A 11 -0.15 -4.12 -19.44
N ASP A 12 -0.62 -4.16 -18.19
CA ASP A 12 -0.86 -2.94 -17.40
C ASP A 12 0.43 -2.45 -16.72
N LEU A 13 1.44 -3.29 -16.56
CA LEU A 13 2.64 -2.98 -15.78
C LEU A 13 3.40 -1.77 -16.29
N PRO A 14 3.55 -1.51 -17.61
CA PRO A 14 4.22 -0.30 -18.08
C PRO A 14 3.58 1.01 -17.65
N ILE A 15 2.29 1.00 -17.30
CA ILE A 15 1.59 2.17 -16.74
C ILE A 15 1.59 2.10 -15.21
N PHE A 16 1.27 0.94 -14.64
CA PHE A 16 1.08 0.72 -13.22
C PHE A 16 2.36 0.96 -12.41
N VAL A 17 3.48 0.36 -12.82
CA VAL A 17 4.73 0.42 -12.05
C VAL A 17 5.32 1.84 -12.00
N PRO A 18 5.48 2.54 -13.13
CA PRO A 18 5.97 3.93 -13.07
C PRO A 18 5.05 4.87 -12.29
N ALA A 19 3.74 4.72 -12.42
CA ALA A 19 2.78 5.56 -11.70
C ALA A 19 2.86 5.35 -10.18
N MET A 20 3.04 4.11 -9.73
CA MET A 20 3.25 3.79 -8.32
C MET A 20 4.54 4.46 -7.81
N LYS A 21 5.65 4.30 -8.53
CA LYS A 21 6.92 4.93 -8.16
C LYS A 21 6.79 6.44 -8.05
N ASP A 22 6.18 7.07 -9.04
CA ASP A 22 6.02 8.52 -9.06
C ASP A 22 5.19 9.00 -7.87
N SER A 23 4.14 8.28 -7.52
CA SER A 23 3.29 8.62 -6.38
C SER A 23 4.06 8.58 -5.07
N PHE A 24 4.85 7.53 -4.82
CA PHE A 24 5.65 7.40 -3.61
C PHE A 24 6.81 8.40 -3.58
N ASN A 25 7.49 8.61 -4.71
CA ASN A 25 8.57 9.58 -4.79
C ASN A 25 8.08 11.01 -4.55
N GLN A 26 6.92 11.38 -5.10
CA GLN A 26 6.33 12.69 -4.87
C GLN A 26 5.96 12.89 -3.40
N ALA A 27 5.37 11.89 -2.76
CA ALA A 27 5.02 11.95 -1.34
C ALA A 27 6.27 12.14 -0.48
N ALA A 28 7.37 11.44 -0.81
CA ALA A 28 8.64 11.59 -0.11
C ALA A 28 9.23 12.99 -0.28
N GLN A 29 9.21 13.53 -1.50
CA GLN A 29 9.77 14.85 -1.80
C GLN A 29 9.01 16.00 -1.14
N VAL A 30 7.72 15.84 -0.88
CA VAL A 30 6.93 16.82 -0.11
C VAL A 30 7.46 16.93 1.32
N GLN A 31 7.91 15.83 1.92
CA GLN A 31 8.46 15.80 3.29
C GLN A 31 9.93 16.19 3.32
N ASP A 32 10.70 15.74 2.35
CA ASP A 32 12.12 16.04 2.22
C ASP A 32 12.50 16.01 0.74
N SER A 33 12.77 17.20 0.17
CA SER A 33 13.07 17.35 -1.25
C SER A 33 14.37 16.65 -1.68
N SER A 34 15.21 16.23 -0.73
CA SER A 34 16.44 15.49 -1.03
C SER A 34 16.19 13.99 -1.26
N LEU A 35 14.99 13.48 -0.92
CA LEU A 35 14.65 12.08 -1.10
C LEU A 35 14.36 11.79 -2.56
N GLU A 36 15.14 10.87 -3.14
CA GLU A 36 15.01 10.41 -4.52
C GLU A 36 14.84 8.90 -4.52
N ASP A 37 14.00 8.40 -5.43
CA ASP A 37 13.79 6.98 -5.70
C ASP A 37 13.57 6.14 -4.44
N VAL A 38 12.57 6.53 -3.63
CA VAL A 38 12.26 5.85 -2.36
C VAL A 38 11.63 4.48 -2.52
N LEU A 39 11.19 4.13 -3.74
CA LEU A 39 10.58 2.84 -4.05
C LEU A 39 11.25 2.25 -5.29
N PRO A 40 12.27 1.38 -5.11
CA PRO A 40 12.91 0.70 -6.24
C PRO A 40 11.92 -0.17 -7.03
N THR A 41 12.08 -0.22 -8.34
CA THR A 41 11.26 -1.06 -9.22
C THR A 41 11.31 -2.53 -8.80
N GLU A 42 12.48 -3.00 -8.36
CA GLU A 42 12.69 -4.38 -7.90
C GLU A 42 11.77 -4.75 -6.73
N ASP A 43 11.49 -3.81 -5.83
CA ASP A 43 10.62 -4.05 -4.67
C ASP A 43 9.17 -4.26 -5.11
N ILE A 44 8.72 -3.52 -6.12
CA ILE A 44 7.38 -3.68 -6.67
C ILE A 44 7.25 -5.07 -7.32
N TYR A 45 8.22 -5.45 -8.15
CA TYR A 45 8.20 -6.77 -8.79
C TYR A 45 8.36 -7.90 -7.79
N ALA A 46 9.18 -7.72 -6.74
CA ALA A 46 9.30 -8.72 -5.67
C ALA A 46 7.97 -8.97 -4.98
N SER A 47 7.22 -7.92 -4.71
CA SER A 47 5.87 -8.03 -4.15
C SER A 47 4.93 -8.79 -5.09
N LEU A 48 4.91 -8.43 -6.37
CA LEU A 48 4.03 -9.04 -7.37
C LEU A 48 4.33 -10.52 -7.64
N THR A 49 5.57 -10.95 -7.41
CA THR A 49 6.00 -12.33 -7.70
C THR A 49 5.92 -13.27 -6.51
N CYS A 50 5.52 -12.79 -5.33
CA CYS A 50 5.24 -13.67 -4.19
C CYS A 50 4.10 -14.63 -4.50
N ASP A 51 4.13 -15.82 -3.89
CA ASP A 51 3.12 -16.87 -4.16
C ASP A 51 1.69 -16.45 -3.83
N ASN A 52 1.53 -15.61 -2.80
CA ASN A 52 0.22 -15.15 -2.33
C ASN A 52 -0.17 -13.77 -2.87
N ALA A 53 0.58 -13.25 -3.84
CA ALA A 53 0.38 -11.89 -4.35
C ALA A 53 -0.83 -11.79 -5.26
N HIS A 54 -1.60 -10.72 -5.05
CA HIS A 54 -2.68 -10.31 -5.93
C HIS A 54 -2.53 -8.82 -6.22
N GLY A 55 -2.37 -8.48 -7.50
CA GLY A 55 -2.31 -7.10 -7.96
C GLY A 55 -3.66 -6.65 -8.48
N PHE A 56 -4.00 -5.39 -8.18
CA PHE A 56 -5.25 -4.77 -8.63
C PHE A 56 -4.98 -3.39 -9.20
N LYS A 57 -5.64 -3.08 -10.29
CA LYS A 57 -5.68 -1.72 -10.84
C LYS A 57 -7.01 -1.06 -10.48
N ALA A 58 -6.95 0.20 -10.12
CA ALA A 58 -8.12 1.04 -9.92
C ALA A 58 -8.39 1.78 -11.24
N VAL A 59 -9.58 1.60 -11.78
CA VAL A 59 -9.97 2.18 -13.05
C VAL A 59 -11.14 3.15 -12.82
N VAL A 60 -10.97 4.37 -13.31
CA VAL A 60 -12.00 5.41 -13.30
C VAL A 60 -12.16 5.91 -14.73
N ASP A 61 -13.39 5.83 -15.25
CA ASP A 61 -13.71 6.28 -16.59
C ASP A 61 -12.75 5.74 -17.66
N HIS A 62 -12.47 4.43 -17.58
CA HIS A 62 -11.59 3.65 -18.48
C HIS A 62 -10.09 3.93 -18.34
N GLU A 63 -9.66 4.71 -17.35
CA GLU A 63 -8.25 5.00 -17.10
C GLU A 63 -7.75 4.37 -15.80
N ILE A 64 -6.52 3.86 -15.80
CA ILE A 64 -5.86 3.39 -14.56
C ILE A 64 -5.43 4.61 -13.76
N VAL A 65 -6.00 4.76 -12.56
CA VAL A 65 -5.74 5.92 -11.70
C VAL A 65 -5.05 5.54 -10.39
N GLY A 66 -4.79 4.26 -10.18
CA GLY A 66 -4.15 3.77 -8.96
C GLY A 66 -4.21 2.27 -8.91
N GLY A 67 -3.96 1.73 -7.73
CA GLY A 67 -4.04 0.30 -7.51
C GLY A 67 -3.45 -0.14 -6.19
N ALA A 68 -3.36 -1.47 -6.04
CA ALA A 68 -2.84 -2.08 -4.83
C ALA A 68 -2.22 -3.44 -5.12
N ILE A 69 -1.29 -3.84 -4.25
CA ILE A 69 -0.74 -5.18 -4.21
C ILE A 69 -0.96 -5.72 -2.81
N VAL A 70 -1.57 -6.89 -2.71
CA VAL A 70 -1.85 -7.55 -1.43
C VAL A 70 -1.27 -8.96 -1.43
N GLN A 71 -0.92 -9.43 -0.23
CA GLN A 71 -0.56 -10.83 0.01
C GLN A 71 -1.72 -11.46 0.78
N ILE A 72 -2.32 -12.49 0.20
CA ILE A 72 -3.51 -13.13 0.76
C ILE A 72 -3.17 -14.55 1.21
N ASP A 73 -3.37 -14.84 2.49
CA ASP A 73 -3.16 -16.16 3.06
C ASP A 73 -4.52 -16.80 3.33
N ASP A 74 -4.89 -17.76 2.48
CA ASP A 74 -6.19 -18.44 2.55
C ASP A 74 -6.31 -19.40 3.74
N GLN A 75 -5.21 -19.71 4.42
CA GLN A 75 -5.21 -20.62 5.57
C GLN A 75 -5.38 -19.88 6.89
N THR A 76 -4.60 -18.82 7.08
CA THR A 76 -4.62 -18.04 8.32
C THR A 76 -5.60 -16.87 8.28
N HIS A 77 -5.92 -16.40 7.07
CA HIS A 77 -6.67 -15.15 6.85
C HIS A 77 -5.98 -13.92 7.46
N HIS A 78 -4.66 -14.00 7.65
CA HIS A 78 -3.80 -12.85 7.95
C HIS A 78 -3.25 -12.34 6.64
N ASN A 79 -3.70 -11.18 6.23
CA ASN A 79 -3.38 -10.61 4.92
C ASN A 79 -2.56 -9.34 5.07
N HIS A 80 -1.71 -9.06 4.09
CA HIS A 80 -0.84 -7.90 4.09
C HIS A 80 -1.13 -7.01 2.90
N LEU A 81 -1.28 -5.71 3.15
CA LEU A 81 -1.34 -4.70 2.11
C LEU A 81 0.09 -4.21 1.86
N ASP A 82 0.69 -4.67 0.76
CA ASP A 82 2.06 -4.29 0.42
C ASP A 82 2.13 -2.87 -0.10
N PHE A 83 1.26 -2.53 -1.07
CA PHE A 83 1.23 -1.21 -1.68
C PHE A 83 -0.20 -0.81 -2.01
N LEU A 84 -0.49 0.46 -1.80
CA LEU A 84 -1.70 1.13 -2.28
C LEU A 84 -1.30 2.52 -2.77
N TYR A 85 -1.67 2.86 -3.99
CA TYR A 85 -1.35 4.17 -4.53
C TYR A 85 -2.52 4.74 -5.34
N VAL A 86 -2.55 6.05 -5.41
CA VAL A 86 -3.38 6.83 -6.34
C VAL A 86 -2.43 7.72 -7.12
N ASP A 87 -2.57 7.79 -8.43
CA ASP A 87 -1.67 8.62 -9.23
C ASP A 87 -1.79 10.10 -8.83
N THR A 88 -0.75 10.85 -9.12
CA THR A 88 -0.62 12.22 -8.63
C THR A 88 -1.72 13.15 -9.16
N ALA A 89 -2.24 12.87 -10.35
CA ALA A 89 -3.30 13.67 -10.97
C ALA A 89 -4.68 13.43 -10.34
N HIS A 90 -4.86 12.30 -9.64
CA HIS A 90 -6.17 11.87 -9.13
C HIS A 90 -6.24 11.83 -7.60
N GLN A 91 -5.25 12.38 -6.90
CA GLN A 91 -5.24 12.43 -5.44
C GLN A 91 -6.28 13.42 -4.90
N ASN A 92 -6.64 13.24 -3.62
CA ASN A 92 -7.63 14.08 -2.89
C ASN A 92 -9.07 13.96 -3.41
N LYS A 93 -9.41 12.84 -4.09
CA LYS A 93 -10.76 12.56 -4.59
C LYS A 93 -11.41 11.35 -3.93
N GLY A 94 -10.80 10.83 -2.87
CA GLY A 94 -11.32 9.67 -2.15
C GLY A 94 -11.07 8.33 -2.83
N ILE A 95 -10.23 8.27 -3.86
CA ILE A 95 -9.98 7.05 -4.63
C ILE A 95 -9.23 6.02 -3.76
N GLY A 96 -8.26 6.45 -2.95
CA GLY A 96 -7.54 5.54 -2.05
C GLY A 96 -8.48 4.80 -1.11
N TYR A 97 -9.44 5.50 -0.54
CA TYR A 97 -10.44 4.90 0.34
C TYR A 97 -11.36 3.92 -0.41
N LYS A 98 -11.69 4.23 -1.66
CA LYS A 98 -12.47 3.32 -2.51
C LYS A 98 -11.70 2.04 -2.84
N ILE A 99 -10.39 2.15 -3.10
CA ILE A 99 -9.52 0.99 -3.30
C ILE A 99 -9.53 0.13 -2.03
N TRP A 100 -9.32 0.74 -0.88
CA TRP A 100 -9.27 0.02 0.39
C TRP A 100 -10.59 -0.69 0.70
N THR A 101 -11.72 0.01 0.59
CA THR A 101 -13.02 -0.61 0.85
C THR A 101 -13.35 -1.74 -0.12
N ALA A 102 -12.94 -1.62 -1.38
CA ALA A 102 -13.11 -2.69 -2.36
C ALA A 102 -12.28 -3.92 -1.99
N LEU A 103 -11.05 -3.73 -1.47
CA LEU A 103 -10.22 -4.83 -0.98
C LEU A 103 -10.86 -5.52 0.22
N GLU A 104 -11.38 -4.76 1.18
CA GLU A 104 -12.07 -5.35 2.33
C GLU A 104 -13.29 -6.18 1.91
N GLN A 105 -14.05 -5.69 0.96
CA GLN A 105 -15.22 -6.39 0.44
C GLN A 105 -14.85 -7.65 -0.33
N LYS A 106 -13.71 -7.61 -1.03
CA LYS A 106 -13.23 -8.76 -1.81
C LYS A 106 -12.73 -9.89 -0.93
N TYR A 107 -12.19 -9.59 0.24
CA TYR A 107 -11.62 -10.57 1.17
C TYR A 107 -12.32 -10.50 2.52
N PRO A 108 -13.63 -10.83 2.57
CA PRO A 108 -14.43 -10.67 3.80
C PRO A 108 -14.06 -11.64 4.91
N GLN A 109 -13.30 -12.70 4.60
CA GLN A 109 -12.85 -13.69 5.59
C GLN A 109 -11.57 -13.26 6.33
N THR A 110 -11.01 -12.11 5.98
CA THR A 110 -9.79 -11.61 6.61
C THR A 110 -9.99 -11.42 8.10
N VAL A 111 -9.08 -11.98 8.90
CA VAL A 111 -9.06 -11.82 10.36
C VAL A 111 -8.18 -10.63 10.74
N LEU A 112 -7.07 -10.46 10.02
CA LEU A 112 -6.07 -9.42 10.32
C LEU A 112 -5.51 -8.89 9.01
N TRP A 113 -5.57 -7.57 8.85
CA TRP A 113 -4.83 -6.85 7.82
C TRP A 113 -3.59 -6.19 8.44
N GLU A 114 -2.46 -6.31 7.77
CA GLU A 114 -1.22 -5.66 8.16
C GLU A 114 -0.71 -4.78 7.02
N THR A 115 -0.04 -3.69 7.35
CA THR A 115 0.66 -2.83 6.40
C THR A 115 1.77 -2.08 7.09
N CYS A 116 2.71 -1.56 6.31
CA CYS A 116 3.82 -0.74 6.80
C CYS A 116 3.88 0.56 6.01
N THR A 117 4.34 1.63 6.67
CA THR A 117 4.48 2.94 6.04
C THR A 117 5.71 3.64 6.61
N PRO A 118 6.53 4.29 5.75
CA PRO A 118 7.63 5.12 6.24
C PRO A 118 7.14 6.24 7.15
N TYR A 119 7.92 6.52 8.19
CA TYR A 119 7.60 7.57 9.17
C TYR A 119 7.43 8.94 8.52
N PHE A 120 8.18 9.24 7.45
CA PHE A 120 8.08 10.53 6.76
C PHE A 120 6.74 10.72 6.04
N ASP A 121 6.03 9.65 5.70
CA ASP A 121 4.80 9.73 4.90
C ASP A 121 3.58 9.95 5.80
N LYS A 122 3.48 11.16 6.34
CA LYS A 122 2.40 11.55 7.28
C LYS A 122 1.02 11.44 6.65
N ARG A 123 0.92 11.66 5.35
CA ARG A 123 -0.35 11.53 4.63
C ARG A 123 -0.85 10.09 4.63
N ASN A 124 0.03 9.12 4.37
CA ASN A 124 -0.33 7.70 4.44
C ASN A 124 -0.63 7.27 5.87
N ILE A 125 0.12 7.76 6.85
CA ILE A 125 -0.15 7.47 8.26
C ILE A 125 -1.56 7.94 8.64
N HIS A 126 -1.91 9.17 8.30
CA HIS A 126 -3.26 9.71 8.51
C HIS A 126 -4.32 8.85 7.81
N PHE A 127 -4.06 8.47 6.56
CA PHE A 127 -4.98 7.66 5.75
C PHE A 127 -5.24 6.30 6.40
N TYR A 128 -4.19 5.58 6.76
CA TYR A 128 -4.36 4.24 7.35
C TYR A 128 -5.01 4.29 8.73
N ILE A 129 -4.59 5.20 9.59
CA ILE A 129 -5.14 5.27 10.96
C ILE A 129 -6.55 5.86 10.95
N ASN A 130 -6.72 7.02 10.34
CA ASN A 130 -7.95 7.80 10.51
C ASN A 130 -9.04 7.47 9.49
N ARG A 131 -8.67 6.98 8.31
CA ARG A 131 -9.64 6.65 7.28
C ARG A 131 -9.89 5.15 7.14
N CYS A 132 -8.85 4.33 7.21
CA CYS A 132 -8.97 2.89 6.98
C CYS A 132 -9.19 2.09 8.26
N GLY A 133 -8.93 2.67 9.43
CA GLY A 133 -9.16 1.99 10.71
C GLY A 133 -8.00 1.12 11.19
N PHE A 134 -6.80 1.33 10.67
CA PHE A 134 -5.59 0.67 11.18
C PHE A 134 -5.13 1.31 12.48
N ALA A 135 -4.42 0.54 13.30
CA ALA A 135 -3.71 1.02 14.48
C ALA A 135 -2.22 0.79 14.31
N ALA A 136 -1.40 1.75 14.73
CA ALA A 136 0.04 1.58 14.78
C ALA A 136 0.40 0.63 15.92
N VAL A 137 1.14 -0.45 15.62
CA VAL A 137 1.49 -1.48 16.60
C VAL A 137 2.97 -1.57 16.86
N GLU A 138 3.82 -1.15 15.91
CA GLU A 138 5.26 -1.09 16.08
C GLU A 138 5.84 0.09 15.33
N PHE A 139 6.94 0.61 15.88
CA PHE A 139 7.76 1.63 15.25
C PHE A 139 9.19 1.09 15.15
N TYR A 140 9.71 1.07 13.92
CA TYR A 140 11.04 0.55 13.63
C TYR A 140 12.01 1.71 13.40
N ASN A 141 13.20 1.60 14.02
CA ASN A 141 14.30 2.52 13.84
C ASN A 141 15.62 1.78 14.09
N GLN A 142 16.74 2.51 14.21
CA GLN A 142 18.04 1.89 14.49
C GLN A 142 18.07 1.10 15.80
N SER A 143 17.34 1.56 16.83
CA SER A 143 17.29 0.92 18.14
C SER A 143 16.35 -0.28 18.18
N HIS A 144 15.44 -0.36 17.23
CA HIS A 144 14.44 -1.44 17.11
C HIS A 144 14.25 -1.74 15.62
N PRO A 145 15.20 -2.45 14.99
CA PRO A 145 15.13 -2.69 13.54
C PRO A 145 14.03 -3.69 13.16
N ASP A 146 13.45 -3.49 11.98
CA ASP A 146 12.50 -4.45 11.40
C ASP A 146 13.27 -5.72 11.02
N PRO A 147 12.91 -6.89 11.56
CA PRO A 147 13.61 -8.14 11.24
C PRO A 147 13.45 -8.59 9.78
N ASN A 148 12.47 -8.03 9.05
CA ASN A 148 12.19 -8.39 7.65
C ASN A 148 12.92 -7.50 6.65
N PHE A 149 13.54 -6.42 7.10
CA PHE A 149 14.26 -5.49 6.24
C PHE A 149 15.67 -5.22 6.79
N GLU A 150 16.67 -5.33 5.93
CA GLU A 150 18.00 -4.87 6.26
C GLU A 150 18.02 -3.33 6.19
N ILE A 151 18.05 -2.71 7.36
CA ILE A 151 18.15 -1.25 7.43
C ILE A 151 19.61 -0.89 7.14
N GLN A 152 19.88 -0.48 5.92
CA GLN A 152 21.20 0.03 5.55
C GLN A 152 21.34 1.53 5.79
N ASP A 153 20.23 2.22 6.05
CA ASP A 153 20.22 3.67 6.21
C ASP A 153 19.57 4.07 7.54
N SER A 154 20.23 4.98 8.25
CA SER A 154 19.77 5.51 9.53
C SER A 154 18.43 6.28 9.46
N ASN A 155 17.94 6.55 8.26
CA ASN A 155 16.71 7.32 8.03
C ASN A 155 15.49 6.44 7.72
N ASN A 156 15.64 5.11 7.73
CA ASN A 156 14.54 4.19 7.43
C ASN A 156 13.71 3.90 8.68
N GLU A 157 12.98 4.92 9.14
CA GLU A 157 11.99 4.76 10.21
C GLU A 157 10.66 4.33 9.60
N MET A 158 10.07 3.27 10.17
CA MET A 158 8.84 2.66 9.65
C MET A 158 7.84 2.45 10.77
N PHE A 159 6.56 2.64 10.45
CA PHE A 159 5.46 2.16 11.28
C PHE A 159 4.91 0.85 10.72
N SER A 160 4.59 -0.08 11.60
CA SER A 160 3.75 -1.24 11.30
C SER A 160 2.35 -0.99 11.82
N PHE A 161 1.36 -1.28 10.99
CA PHE A 161 -0.06 -1.10 11.30
C PHE A 161 -0.80 -2.42 11.23
N GLU A 162 -1.81 -2.57 12.07
CA GLU A 162 -2.73 -3.70 12.04
C GLU A 162 -4.18 -3.22 12.06
N LYS A 163 -5.03 -3.97 11.35
CA LYS A 163 -6.47 -3.83 11.45
C LYS A 163 -7.07 -5.20 11.69
N ARG A 164 -7.58 -5.42 12.89
CA ARG A 164 -8.28 -6.66 13.23
C ARG A 164 -9.74 -6.54 12.82
N ILE A 165 -10.21 -7.54 12.09
CA ILE A 165 -11.60 -7.59 11.65
C ILE A 165 -12.36 -8.44 12.66
N THR A 166 -13.32 -7.83 13.37
CA THR A 166 -14.22 -8.55 14.25
C THR A 166 -15.41 -9.04 13.45
N LEU A 167 -15.67 -10.35 13.53
CA LEU A 167 -16.78 -10.98 12.83
C LEU A 167 -18.08 -10.90 13.65
N ASP A 168 -18.13 -10.01 14.61
CA ASP A 168 -19.28 -9.86 15.49
C ASP A 168 -20.30 -8.92 14.86
N ASP A 169 -21.04 -9.42 13.94
CA ASP A 169 -22.27 -8.73 13.54
C ASP A 169 -22.79 -9.34 12.22
#